data_9b4f48070429f05e6270bdf8932a9128
#
_entry.id   9b4f48070429f05e6270bdf8932a9128
#
_cell.length_a   1.000
_cell.length_b   1.000
_cell.length_c   1.000
_cell.angle_alpha   90.00
_cell.angle_beta   90.00
_cell.angle_gamma   90.00
#
_symmetry.space_group_name_H-M   'P 1'
#
loop_
_entity.id
_entity.type
_entity.pdbx_description
1 polymer ?
#
loop_
_entity_poly.entity_id
_entity_poly.type
_entity_poly.pdbx_seq_one_letter_code
_entity_poly.pdbx_strand_id
1 'polypeptide(L)'
;MTVLRGAFTGWVDVLRAGIDTNMNDPDPNARIYKGENGNGRFFVDYCNWDRIAEYKNFIFNSNAAHIGAALMNSQNVQLFHEHVLVKEASTDVPTPWHQDAPYYCVTGPKTVSLWVPLDTIERDTTLEFVSGSHLWGKHFRPQRFDGSALNEDDGLEEIPDINQHRDEYEILGWAVEPGDAIAFDYRTIHGAAGNHQPNRQRRAFSLRLVGDGARFVRRDGLVSSPPFPNLTLKSGDPLTGDTFPFLLHA
;
A
#
# COMPACT_ATOMS: atom_id res chain seq x y z
N MET A 1 5.50 11.92 4.44
CA MET A 1 5.83 10.59 4.98
C MET A 1 6.59 10.72 6.29
N THR A 2 6.53 9.68 7.15
CA THR A 2 7.23 9.61 8.45
C THR A 2 7.43 8.15 8.87
N VAL A 3 8.41 7.90 9.74
CA VAL A 3 8.63 6.57 10.34
C VAL A 3 8.13 6.57 11.78
N LEU A 4 7.38 5.55 12.13
CA LEU A 4 6.83 5.30 13.46
C LEU A 4 7.54 4.06 14.04
N ARG A 5 8.51 4.28 14.92
CA ARG A 5 9.31 3.18 15.48
C ARG A 5 8.52 2.37 16.49
N GLY A 6 8.55 1.04 16.32
CA GLY A 6 7.92 0.08 17.22
C GLY A 6 6.39 0.20 17.34
N ALA A 7 5.71 0.93 16.44
CA ALA A 7 4.29 1.23 16.54
C ALA A 7 3.41 -0.02 16.64
N PHE A 8 3.84 -1.13 16.03
CA PHE A 8 3.09 -2.37 15.93
C PHE A 8 3.90 -3.63 16.33
N THR A 9 4.94 -3.48 17.15
CA THR A 9 5.80 -4.60 17.55
C THR A 9 5.01 -5.77 18.14
N GLY A 10 3.99 -5.51 18.96
CA GLY A 10 3.12 -6.54 19.53
C GLY A 10 2.20 -7.26 18.54
N TRP A 11 2.16 -6.81 17.26
CA TRP A 11 1.30 -7.37 16.23
C TRP A 11 2.05 -8.15 15.16
N VAL A 12 3.37 -8.19 15.22
CA VAL A 12 4.23 -8.80 14.19
C VAL A 12 3.87 -10.28 13.98
N ASP A 13 3.76 -11.06 15.03
CA ASP A 13 3.49 -12.49 14.90
C ASP A 13 2.05 -12.77 14.44
N VAL A 14 1.09 -11.95 14.85
CA VAL A 14 -0.29 -12.02 14.35
C VAL A 14 -0.32 -11.77 12.85
N LEU A 15 0.32 -10.70 12.37
CA LEU A 15 0.35 -10.38 10.95
C LEU A 15 1.14 -11.40 10.12
N ARG A 16 2.22 -11.97 10.68
CA ARG A 16 2.95 -13.08 10.03
C ARG A 16 2.06 -14.30 9.83
N ALA A 17 1.32 -14.72 10.88
CA ALA A 17 0.38 -15.83 10.79
C ALA A 17 -0.72 -15.56 9.74
N GLY A 18 -1.24 -14.33 9.70
CA GLY A 18 -2.20 -13.94 8.67
C GLY A 18 -1.62 -14.01 7.24
N ILE A 19 -0.37 -13.58 7.04
CA ILE A 19 0.30 -13.71 5.73
C ILE A 19 0.52 -15.17 5.35
N ASP A 20 0.90 -16.03 6.29
CA ASP A 20 1.06 -17.45 6.03
C ASP A 20 -0.29 -18.10 5.64
N THR A 21 -1.38 -17.73 6.31
CA THR A 21 -2.74 -18.13 5.93
C THR A 21 -3.09 -17.65 4.53
N ASN A 22 -2.84 -16.38 4.22
CA ASN A 22 -3.12 -15.77 2.92
C ASN A 22 -2.35 -16.43 1.78
N MET A 23 -1.07 -16.72 1.99
CA MET A 23 -0.23 -17.37 0.96
C MET A 23 -0.61 -18.82 0.72
N ASN A 24 -1.17 -19.52 1.70
CA ASN A 24 -1.68 -20.90 1.57
C ASN A 24 -3.06 -20.95 0.90
N ASP A 25 -3.86 -19.92 1.05
CA ASP A 25 -5.20 -19.78 0.44
C ASP A 25 -5.37 -18.35 -0.11
N PRO A 26 -4.73 -18.02 -1.25
CA PRO A 26 -4.76 -16.68 -1.82
C PRO A 26 -6.14 -16.36 -2.45
N ASP A 27 -6.47 -15.05 -2.47
CA ASP A 27 -7.63 -14.57 -3.23
C ASP A 27 -7.45 -14.83 -4.73
N PRO A 28 -8.51 -15.06 -5.50
CA PRO A 28 -8.42 -15.18 -6.96
C PRO A 28 -7.77 -13.99 -7.68
N ASN A 29 -7.74 -12.82 -7.05
CA ASN A 29 -7.08 -11.62 -7.56
C ASN A 29 -5.61 -11.50 -7.13
N ALA A 30 -5.10 -12.41 -6.29
CA ALA A 30 -3.69 -12.44 -5.92
C ALA A 30 -2.79 -12.51 -7.15
N ARG A 31 -1.62 -11.91 -7.06
CA ARG A 31 -0.62 -11.92 -8.15
C ARG A 31 0.72 -12.44 -7.63
N ILE A 32 1.37 -13.20 -8.49
CA ILE A 32 2.73 -13.69 -8.25
C ILE A 32 3.59 -13.28 -9.43
N TYR A 33 4.53 -12.39 -9.14
CA TYR A 33 5.52 -11.95 -10.13
C TYR A 33 6.82 -12.73 -9.93
N LYS A 34 7.46 -13.09 -11.03
CA LYS A 34 8.78 -13.74 -11.05
C LYS A 34 9.75 -12.83 -11.78
N GLY A 35 10.94 -12.68 -11.24
CA GLY A 35 12.01 -11.96 -11.88
C GLY A 35 12.59 -12.69 -13.11
N GLU A 36 13.37 -11.97 -13.89
CA GLU A 36 14.02 -12.49 -15.10
C GLU A 36 15.01 -13.61 -14.77
N ASN A 37 15.68 -13.52 -13.62
CA ASN A 37 16.61 -14.55 -13.14
C ASN A 37 15.89 -15.83 -12.64
N GLY A 38 14.55 -15.81 -12.51
CA GLY A 38 13.72 -16.93 -12.04
C GLY A 38 13.87 -17.23 -10.54
N ASN A 39 14.63 -16.45 -9.79
CA ASN A 39 14.84 -16.63 -8.36
C ASN A 39 13.80 -15.83 -7.56
N GLY A 40 13.24 -16.49 -6.55
CA GLY A 40 12.26 -15.89 -5.67
C GLY A 40 10.99 -15.41 -6.38
N ARG A 41 9.98 -15.15 -5.61
CA ARG A 41 8.69 -14.64 -6.11
C ARG A 41 8.35 -13.35 -5.37
N PHE A 42 7.59 -12.50 -6.02
CA PHE A 42 6.92 -11.39 -5.37
C PHE A 42 5.42 -11.69 -5.34
N PHE A 43 4.93 -12.09 -4.17
CA PHE A 43 3.52 -12.33 -3.91
C PHE A 43 2.85 -11.04 -3.45
N VAL A 44 1.71 -10.72 -4.04
CA VAL A 44 0.86 -9.59 -3.67
C VAL A 44 -0.60 -10.02 -3.60
N ASP A 45 -1.30 -9.59 -2.56
CA ASP A 45 -2.72 -9.84 -2.38
C ASP A 45 -3.36 -8.71 -1.56
N TYR A 46 -4.66 -8.48 -1.71
CA TYR A 46 -5.35 -7.39 -1.07
C TYR A 46 -6.82 -7.71 -0.79
N CYS A 47 -7.47 -6.93 0.08
CA CYS A 47 -8.90 -7.07 0.42
C CYS A 47 -9.27 -8.42 1.04
N ASN A 48 -8.39 -8.96 1.89
CA ASN A 48 -8.58 -10.24 2.58
C ASN A 48 -8.96 -10.09 4.06
N TRP A 49 -9.10 -8.86 4.55
CA TRP A 49 -9.25 -8.55 5.97
C TRP A 49 -10.47 -9.16 6.65
N ASP A 50 -11.56 -9.39 5.93
CA ASP A 50 -12.78 -9.96 6.49
C ASP A 50 -12.76 -11.49 6.56
N ARG A 51 -11.98 -12.15 5.68
CA ARG A 51 -11.80 -13.61 5.68
C ARG A 51 -10.61 -14.10 6.49
N ILE A 52 -9.58 -13.25 6.74
CA ILE A 52 -8.40 -13.59 7.52
C ILE A 52 -8.51 -12.95 8.91
N ALA A 53 -8.73 -13.79 9.93
CA ALA A 53 -9.02 -13.35 11.29
C ALA A 53 -7.90 -12.49 11.88
N GLU A 54 -6.64 -12.80 11.59
CA GLU A 54 -5.46 -12.07 12.03
C GLU A 54 -5.43 -10.63 11.50
N TYR A 55 -5.80 -10.43 10.23
CA TYR A 55 -5.91 -9.10 9.63
C TYR A 55 -7.04 -8.30 10.26
N LYS A 56 -8.20 -8.92 10.39
CA LYS A 56 -9.34 -8.31 11.07
C LYS A 56 -9.00 -7.92 12.50
N ASN A 57 -8.33 -8.80 13.23
CA ASN A 57 -7.88 -8.53 14.60
C ASN A 57 -6.94 -7.32 14.66
N PHE A 58 -5.93 -7.26 13.79
CA PHE A 58 -5.02 -6.12 13.72
C PHE A 58 -5.75 -4.82 13.37
N ILE A 59 -6.57 -4.82 12.33
CA ILE A 59 -7.25 -3.62 11.82
C ILE A 59 -8.18 -3.01 12.87
N PHE A 60 -8.95 -3.82 13.59
CA PHE A 60 -9.97 -3.33 14.52
C PHE A 60 -9.48 -3.16 15.96
N ASN A 61 -8.43 -3.86 16.37
CA ASN A 61 -8.01 -3.89 17.77
C ASN A 61 -6.62 -3.28 18.03
N SER A 62 -5.87 -2.91 16.96
CA SER A 62 -4.63 -2.16 17.13
C SER A 62 -4.91 -0.64 17.25
N ASN A 63 -3.85 0.12 17.50
CA ASN A 63 -3.91 1.58 17.51
C ASN A 63 -3.81 2.21 16.11
N ALA A 64 -3.91 1.43 15.03
CA ALA A 64 -3.74 1.93 13.65
C ALA A 64 -4.72 3.05 13.28
N ALA A 65 -5.99 2.92 13.69
CA ALA A 65 -6.99 3.95 13.44
C ALA A 65 -6.66 5.27 14.15
N HIS A 66 -6.19 5.23 15.41
CA HIS A 66 -5.79 6.41 16.16
C HIS A 66 -4.54 7.06 15.57
N ILE A 67 -3.57 6.28 15.15
CA ILE A 67 -2.38 6.76 14.42
C ILE A 67 -2.82 7.45 13.12
N GLY A 68 -3.69 6.80 12.34
CA GLY A 68 -4.24 7.37 11.11
C GLY A 68 -4.99 8.68 11.35
N ALA A 69 -5.83 8.74 12.37
CA ALA A 69 -6.55 9.96 12.78
C ALA A 69 -5.60 11.12 13.08
N ALA A 70 -4.56 10.86 13.87
CA ALA A 70 -3.57 11.86 14.24
C ALA A 70 -2.78 12.36 13.02
N LEU A 71 -2.31 11.46 12.15
CA LEU A 71 -1.54 11.81 10.96
C LEU A 71 -2.37 12.60 9.94
N MET A 72 -3.64 12.25 9.77
CA MET A 72 -4.56 12.91 8.84
C MET A 72 -5.25 14.16 9.44
N ASN A 73 -5.07 14.41 10.74
CA ASN A 73 -5.89 15.37 11.49
C ASN A 73 -7.39 15.16 11.20
N SER A 74 -7.88 13.93 11.41
CA SER A 74 -9.22 13.48 11.08
C SER A 74 -9.99 13.03 12.30
N GLN A 75 -11.28 13.33 12.35
CA GLN A 75 -12.16 12.86 13.41
C GLN A 75 -12.66 11.44 13.15
N ASN A 76 -12.88 11.13 11.88
CA ASN A 76 -13.32 9.80 11.45
C ASN A 76 -12.22 9.11 10.66
N VAL A 77 -12.10 7.80 10.82
CA VAL A 77 -11.18 6.96 10.06
C VAL A 77 -11.94 5.73 9.57
N GLN A 78 -11.87 5.49 8.27
CA GLN A 78 -12.38 4.28 7.64
C GLN A 78 -11.25 3.45 7.07
N LEU A 79 -11.42 2.14 7.12
CA LEU A 79 -10.64 1.22 6.31
C LEU A 79 -10.97 1.46 4.84
N PHE A 80 -9.93 1.58 4.00
CA PHE A 80 -10.13 1.49 2.56
C PHE A 80 -9.83 0.08 2.07
N HIS A 81 -8.64 -0.43 2.32
CA HIS A 81 -8.26 -1.85 2.16
C HIS A 81 -6.90 -2.13 2.79
N GLU A 82 -6.52 -3.40 2.87
CA GLU A 82 -5.14 -3.79 3.14
C GLU A 82 -4.49 -4.40 1.91
N HIS A 83 -3.16 -4.42 1.91
CA HIS A 83 -2.34 -4.99 0.86
C HIS A 83 -1.16 -5.74 1.46
N VAL A 84 -1.03 -7.01 1.12
CA VAL A 84 0.08 -7.87 1.51
C VAL A 84 1.13 -7.91 0.41
N LEU A 85 2.38 -7.74 0.79
CA LEU A 85 3.51 -7.70 -0.12
C LEU A 85 4.62 -8.60 0.43
N VAL A 86 4.90 -9.72 -0.25
CA VAL A 86 5.96 -10.65 0.16
C VAL A 86 6.95 -10.83 -0.98
N LYS A 87 8.13 -10.27 -0.80
CA LYS A 87 9.28 -10.52 -1.68
C LYS A 87 10.11 -11.65 -1.09
N GLU A 88 10.08 -12.81 -1.73
CA GLU A 88 10.90 -13.96 -1.33
C GLU A 88 12.39 -13.64 -1.42
N ALA A 89 13.21 -14.50 -0.82
CA ALA A 89 14.67 -14.39 -0.89
C ALA A 89 15.15 -14.34 -2.34
N SER A 90 16.12 -13.50 -2.61
CA SER A 90 16.77 -13.35 -3.94
C SER A 90 15.85 -12.95 -5.08
N THR A 91 14.65 -12.43 -4.84
CA THR A 91 13.83 -11.91 -5.95
C THR A 91 14.34 -10.54 -6.41
N ASP A 92 14.53 -10.41 -7.71
CA ASP A 92 14.93 -9.15 -8.37
C ASP A 92 13.74 -8.25 -8.74
N VAL A 93 12.50 -8.71 -8.56
CA VAL A 93 11.30 -7.95 -8.93
C VAL A 93 11.18 -6.68 -8.08
N PRO A 94 11.31 -5.49 -8.69
CA PRO A 94 11.14 -4.23 -7.97
C PRO A 94 9.67 -3.94 -7.70
N THR A 95 9.42 -2.91 -6.93
CA THR A 95 8.17 -2.17 -6.92
C THR A 95 8.43 -0.89 -7.71
N PRO A 96 7.86 -0.72 -8.91
CA PRO A 96 8.08 0.48 -9.71
C PRO A 96 7.69 1.75 -8.94
N TRP A 97 8.30 2.88 -9.28
CA TRP A 97 7.87 4.18 -8.75
C TRP A 97 6.41 4.45 -9.12
N HIS A 98 5.59 4.78 -8.14
CA HIS A 98 4.16 5.01 -8.33
C HIS A 98 3.58 5.89 -7.21
N GLN A 99 2.37 6.35 -7.44
CA GLN A 99 1.47 6.91 -6.43
C GLN A 99 0.35 5.89 -6.18
N ASP A 100 -0.13 5.77 -4.96
CA ASP A 100 -1.30 4.94 -4.64
C ASP A 100 -2.62 5.54 -5.20
N ALA A 101 -2.77 6.86 -5.12
CA ALA A 101 -4.03 7.55 -5.44
C ALA A 101 -4.63 7.25 -6.82
N PRO A 102 -3.87 7.16 -7.93
CA PRO A 102 -4.44 6.90 -9.25
C PRO A 102 -5.04 5.50 -9.42
N TYR A 103 -4.62 4.54 -8.58
CA TYR A 103 -5.16 3.18 -8.62
C TYR A 103 -6.54 3.07 -7.98
N TYR A 104 -6.91 4.00 -7.08
CA TYR A 104 -8.00 3.81 -6.13
C TYR A 104 -9.30 4.47 -6.58
N CYS A 105 -10.40 3.83 -6.24
CA CYS A 105 -11.75 4.38 -6.43
C CYS A 105 -12.15 5.36 -5.30
N VAL A 106 -11.18 6.02 -4.68
CA VAL A 106 -11.40 7.01 -3.63
C VAL A 106 -10.63 8.28 -3.91
N THR A 107 -11.22 9.41 -3.53
CA THR A 107 -10.58 10.72 -3.52
C THR A 107 -10.86 11.42 -2.20
N GLY A 108 -10.01 12.36 -1.82
CA GLY A 108 -10.17 13.13 -0.60
C GLY A 108 -8.85 13.72 -0.10
N PRO A 109 -8.92 14.71 0.80
CA PRO A 109 -7.74 15.39 1.30
C PRO A 109 -6.98 14.61 2.37
N LYS A 110 -7.64 13.63 3.02
CA LYS A 110 -7.14 12.92 4.19
C LYS A 110 -7.01 11.44 3.87
N THR A 111 -5.80 11.03 3.50
CA THR A 111 -5.45 9.65 3.15
C THR A 111 -4.11 9.28 3.76
N VAL A 112 -3.97 8.05 4.23
CA VAL A 112 -2.70 7.54 4.74
C VAL A 112 -2.56 6.05 4.49
N SER A 113 -1.38 5.65 3.99
CA SER A 113 -0.90 4.28 3.99
C SER A 113 -0.02 4.07 5.21
N LEU A 114 -0.27 3.02 5.99
CA LEU A 114 0.60 2.54 7.05
C LEU A 114 1.27 1.25 6.56
N TRP A 115 2.49 1.34 6.10
CA TRP A 115 3.27 0.20 5.64
C TRP A 115 4.06 -0.39 6.81
N VAL A 116 3.71 -1.61 7.23
CA VAL A 116 4.24 -2.28 8.41
C VAL A 116 5.16 -3.42 7.97
N PRO A 117 6.49 -3.28 8.11
CA PRO A 117 7.43 -4.36 7.88
C PRO A 117 7.27 -5.44 8.95
N LEU A 118 7.36 -6.70 8.53
CA LEU A 118 7.33 -7.86 9.42
C LEU A 118 8.68 -8.58 9.51
N ASP A 119 9.66 -8.10 8.78
CA ASP A 119 11.05 -8.56 8.81
C ASP A 119 11.96 -7.33 8.89
N THR A 120 13.19 -7.51 9.38
CA THR A 120 14.22 -6.47 9.31
C THR A 120 14.54 -6.16 7.86
N ILE A 121 14.46 -4.90 7.47
CA ILE A 121 14.67 -4.45 6.10
C ILE A 121 15.74 -3.35 6.09
N GLU A 122 16.80 -3.61 5.37
CA GLU A 122 17.89 -2.66 5.23
C GLU A 122 17.49 -1.45 4.37
N ARG A 123 18.25 -0.35 4.50
CA ARG A 123 17.97 0.92 3.81
C ARG A 123 17.90 0.77 2.28
N ASP A 124 18.72 -0.09 1.69
CA ASP A 124 18.84 -0.29 0.25
C ASP A 124 17.71 -1.13 -0.37
N THR A 125 16.97 -1.87 0.45
CA THR A 125 15.85 -2.72 0.02
C THR A 125 14.50 -2.29 0.58
N THR A 126 14.44 -1.21 1.36
CA THR A 126 13.21 -0.63 1.90
C THR A 126 12.43 0.15 0.85
N LEU A 127 11.30 0.73 1.25
CA LEU A 127 10.61 1.73 0.45
C LEU A 127 11.45 3.01 0.33
N GLU A 128 11.48 3.56 -0.86
CA GLU A 128 12.00 4.90 -1.15
C GLU A 128 10.86 5.83 -1.54
N PHE A 129 11.00 7.10 -1.20
CA PHE A 129 9.99 8.13 -1.39
C PHE A 129 10.61 9.39 -1.99
N VAL A 130 9.92 10.00 -2.95
CA VAL A 130 10.27 11.34 -3.43
C VAL A 130 9.67 12.36 -2.49
N SER A 131 10.54 13.10 -1.78
CA SER A 131 10.15 14.12 -0.81
C SER A 131 9.28 15.21 -1.46
N GLY A 132 8.17 15.57 -0.81
CA GLY A 132 7.26 16.62 -1.29
C GLY A 132 6.39 16.24 -2.49
N SER A 133 6.55 15.07 -3.12
CA SER A 133 5.83 14.70 -4.35
C SER A 133 4.30 14.67 -4.22
N HIS A 134 3.76 14.46 -3.02
CA HIS A 134 2.32 14.55 -2.74
C HIS A 134 1.73 15.95 -2.95
N LEU A 135 2.57 16.99 -3.01
CA LEU A 135 2.20 18.39 -3.25
C LEU A 135 2.30 18.81 -4.71
N TRP A 136 2.73 17.94 -5.61
CA TRP A 136 2.91 18.31 -7.03
C TRP A 136 1.59 18.58 -7.77
N GLY A 137 0.45 18.22 -7.17
CA GLY A 137 -0.87 18.47 -7.76
C GLY A 137 -1.15 17.64 -9.02
N LYS A 138 -0.35 16.61 -9.27
CA LYS A 138 -0.45 15.71 -10.42
C LYS A 138 -0.74 14.28 -9.97
N HIS A 139 -1.47 13.56 -10.82
CA HIS A 139 -1.56 12.11 -10.80
C HIS A 139 -0.82 11.56 -12.01
N PHE A 140 -0.14 10.43 -11.81
CA PHE A 140 0.61 9.75 -12.85
C PHE A 140 -0.06 8.42 -13.20
N ARG A 141 0.25 7.93 -14.42
CA ARG A 141 -0.30 6.68 -14.94
C ARG A 141 0.02 5.50 -14.02
N PRO A 142 -1.00 4.76 -13.56
CA PRO A 142 -0.77 3.57 -12.76
C PRO A 142 -0.20 2.42 -13.60
N GLN A 143 0.79 1.72 -13.04
CA GLN A 143 1.48 0.59 -13.66
C GLN A 143 1.36 -0.65 -12.79
N ARG A 144 1.40 -1.82 -13.41
CA ARG A 144 1.55 -3.10 -12.70
C ARG A 144 3.00 -3.29 -12.25
N PHE A 145 3.24 -4.26 -11.37
CA PHE A 145 4.60 -4.53 -10.89
C PHE A 145 5.55 -5.07 -11.97
N ASP A 146 5.05 -5.50 -13.11
CA ASP A 146 5.83 -5.84 -14.31
C ASP A 146 6.11 -4.62 -15.21
N GLY A 147 5.72 -3.42 -14.79
CA GLY A 147 5.91 -2.17 -15.54
C GLY A 147 4.85 -1.92 -16.62
N SER A 148 3.94 -2.85 -16.88
CA SER A 148 2.86 -2.62 -17.83
C SER A 148 1.82 -1.63 -17.29
N ALA A 149 1.27 -0.78 -18.14
CA ALA A 149 0.21 0.15 -17.75
C ALA A 149 -1.03 -0.60 -17.23
N LEU A 150 -1.67 -0.09 -16.17
CA LEU A 150 -2.92 -0.64 -15.67
C LEU A 150 -4.05 -0.39 -16.66
N ASN A 151 -4.06 0.78 -17.31
CA ASN A 151 -5.00 1.21 -18.32
C ASN A 151 -4.24 1.72 -19.56
N GLU A 152 -4.75 1.47 -20.77
CA GLU A 152 -4.07 1.86 -22.01
C GLU A 152 -4.20 3.36 -22.29
N ASP A 153 -5.36 3.95 -22.00
CA ASP A 153 -5.67 5.36 -22.27
C ASP A 153 -6.39 5.98 -21.06
N ASP A 154 -5.61 6.39 -20.07
CA ASP A 154 -6.12 7.02 -18.85
C ASP A 154 -5.96 8.54 -18.84
N GLY A 155 -5.35 9.11 -19.90
CA GLY A 155 -5.09 10.54 -20.03
C GLY A 155 -4.05 11.07 -19.04
N LEU A 156 -3.35 10.20 -18.30
CA LEU A 156 -2.35 10.59 -17.31
C LEU A 156 -0.94 10.57 -17.91
N GLU A 157 -0.08 11.45 -17.40
CA GLU A 157 1.35 11.44 -17.71
C GLU A 157 2.02 10.19 -17.09
N GLU A 158 3.09 9.74 -17.72
CA GLU A 158 3.97 8.76 -17.10
C GLU A 158 4.74 9.39 -15.93
N ILE A 159 5.06 8.57 -14.93
CA ILE A 159 5.90 9.04 -13.84
C ILE A 159 7.30 9.35 -14.37
N PRO A 160 7.94 10.44 -13.90
CA PRO A 160 9.32 10.75 -14.30
C PRO A 160 10.25 9.56 -14.01
N ASP A 161 11.30 9.39 -14.82
CA ASP A 161 12.32 8.38 -14.53
C ASP A 161 13.18 8.79 -13.33
N ILE A 162 12.66 8.49 -12.14
CA ILE A 162 13.31 8.81 -10.87
C ILE A 162 14.67 8.11 -10.75
N ASN A 163 14.81 6.90 -11.31
CA ASN A 163 16.07 6.16 -11.20
C ASN A 163 17.19 6.80 -12.04
N GLN A 164 16.87 7.31 -13.20
CA GLN A 164 17.82 7.98 -14.07
C GLN A 164 18.22 9.38 -13.54
N HIS A 165 17.30 10.05 -12.82
CA HIS A 165 17.44 11.43 -12.37
C HIS A 165 17.45 11.56 -10.84
N ARG A 166 18.05 10.60 -10.13
CA ARG A 166 18.02 10.55 -8.66
C ARG A 166 18.60 11.78 -7.97
N ASP A 167 19.56 12.43 -8.60
CA ASP A 167 20.21 13.67 -8.12
C ASP A 167 19.30 14.91 -8.21
N GLU A 168 18.23 14.86 -9.00
CA GLU A 168 17.24 15.94 -9.10
C GLU A 168 16.16 15.85 -7.99
N TYR A 169 16.11 14.76 -7.22
CA TYR A 169 15.09 14.49 -6.22
C TYR A 169 15.67 14.25 -4.83
N GLU A 170 15.03 14.80 -3.82
CA GLU A 170 15.30 14.37 -2.44
C GLU A 170 14.62 13.03 -2.20
N ILE A 171 15.39 11.94 -2.20
CA ILE A 171 14.90 10.57 -1.99
C ILE A 171 15.12 10.16 -0.55
N LEU A 172 14.02 9.90 0.15
CA LEU A 172 13.99 9.46 1.54
C LEU A 172 13.72 7.95 1.62
N GLY A 173 14.26 7.32 2.65
CA GLY A 173 14.00 5.93 3.01
C GLY A 173 14.76 5.59 4.30
N TRP A 174 14.37 4.50 4.94
CA TRP A 174 14.87 4.13 6.26
C TRP A 174 15.05 2.62 6.37
N ALA A 175 16.12 2.18 7.05
CA ALA A 175 16.14 0.83 7.58
C ALA A 175 15.05 0.69 8.63
N VAL A 176 14.33 -0.41 8.64
CA VAL A 176 13.18 -0.65 9.52
C VAL A 176 13.23 -2.04 10.14
N GLU A 177 12.68 -2.13 11.34
CA GLU A 177 12.56 -3.35 12.11
C GLU A 177 11.11 -3.85 12.11
N PRO A 178 10.89 -5.16 12.39
CA PRO A 178 9.54 -5.71 12.49
C PRO A 178 8.67 -4.93 13.48
N GLY A 179 7.51 -4.47 12.99
CA GLY A 179 6.56 -3.69 13.79
C GLY A 179 6.79 -2.19 13.81
N ASP A 180 7.82 -1.68 13.13
CA ASP A 180 7.85 -0.27 12.73
C ASP A 180 6.69 0.01 11.76
N ALA A 181 6.43 1.26 11.43
CA ALA A 181 5.57 1.61 10.31
C ALA A 181 6.13 2.81 9.54
N ILE A 182 5.98 2.79 8.22
CA ILE A 182 6.17 3.97 7.39
C ILE A 182 4.80 4.48 6.99
N ALA A 183 4.51 5.73 7.36
CA ALA A 183 3.25 6.39 7.04
C ALA A 183 3.43 7.40 5.91
N PHE A 184 2.57 7.38 4.90
CA PHE A 184 2.63 8.30 3.76
C PHE A 184 1.27 8.54 3.13
N ASP A 185 1.11 9.72 2.50
CA ASP A 185 -0.08 10.10 1.75
C ASP A 185 -0.16 9.30 0.44
N TYR A 186 -1.36 8.93 -0.02
CA TYR A 186 -1.57 8.17 -1.27
C TYR A 186 -0.98 8.83 -2.51
N ARG A 187 -0.76 10.16 -2.48
CA ARG A 187 -0.17 10.93 -3.58
C ARG A 187 1.35 10.94 -3.55
N THR A 188 1.99 10.38 -2.51
CA THR A 188 3.45 10.32 -2.43
C THR A 188 4.01 9.33 -3.43
N ILE A 189 4.93 9.77 -4.29
CA ILE A 189 5.66 8.89 -5.19
C ILE A 189 6.60 8.02 -4.37
N HIS A 190 6.49 6.70 -4.56
CA HIS A 190 7.33 5.74 -3.85
C HIS A 190 7.59 4.50 -4.70
N GLY A 191 8.63 3.78 -4.34
CA GLY A 191 9.04 2.55 -5.00
C GLY A 191 9.93 1.73 -4.08
N ALA A 192 10.39 0.58 -4.54
CA ALA A 192 11.35 -0.25 -3.81
C ALA A 192 12.13 -1.18 -4.73
N ALA A 193 13.39 -1.44 -4.39
CA ALA A 193 14.17 -2.48 -5.03
C ALA A 193 13.59 -3.89 -4.81
N GLY A 194 14.13 -4.87 -5.51
CA GLY A 194 13.94 -6.27 -5.22
C GLY A 194 14.44 -6.63 -3.81
N ASN A 195 14.27 -7.87 -3.42
CA ASN A 195 14.84 -8.39 -2.18
C ASN A 195 16.10 -9.20 -2.50
N HIS A 196 17.26 -8.58 -2.39
CA HIS A 196 18.54 -9.21 -2.71
C HIS A 196 19.10 -10.09 -1.57
N GLN A 197 18.39 -10.19 -0.45
CA GLN A 197 18.81 -11.03 0.67
C GLN A 197 18.66 -12.52 0.30
N PRO A 198 19.72 -13.33 0.35
CA PRO A 198 19.70 -14.70 -0.17
C PRO A 198 18.89 -15.67 0.69
N ASN A 199 18.70 -15.37 1.97
CA ASN A 199 18.12 -16.31 2.95
C ASN A 199 16.96 -15.72 3.74
N ARG A 200 16.48 -14.53 3.39
CA ARG A 200 15.39 -13.84 4.10
C ARG A 200 14.36 -13.31 3.13
N GLN A 201 13.10 -13.59 3.40
CA GLN A 201 11.99 -12.91 2.74
C GLN A 201 11.78 -11.52 3.33
N ARG A 202 11.07 -10.67 2.61
CA ARG A 202 10.64 -9.34 3.01
C ARG A 202 9.12 -9.27 2.97
N ARG A 203 8.49 -9.44 4.13
CA ARG A 203 7.03 -9.34 4.30
C ARG A 203 6.64 -7.94 4.76
N ALA A 204 5.59 -7.43 4.21
CA ALA A 204 4.95 -6.21 4.68
C ALA A 204 3.43 -6.32 4.59
N PHE A 205 2.78 -5.75 5.60
CA PHE A 205 1.33 -5.54 5.64
C PHE A 205 1.08 -4.03 5.50
N SER A 206 0.35 -3.62 4.49
CA SER A 206 0.12 -2.21 4.22
C SER A 206 -1.36 -1.89 4.36
N LEU A 207 -1.70 -1.09 5.38
CA LEU A 207 -3.06 -0.68 5.70
C LEU A 207 -3.36 0.67 5.07
N ARG A 208 -4.43 0.75 4.28
CA ARG A 208 -4.91 1.97 3.63
C ARG A 208 -6.09 2.53 4.40
N LEU A 209 -5.94 3.75 4.90
CA LEU A 209 -6.95 4.46 5.68
C LEU A 209 -7.35 5.75 4.98
N VAL A 210 -8.61 6.09 5.14
CA VAL A 210 -9.17 7.37 4.70
C VAL A 210 -9.86 8.08 5.85
N GLY A 211 -9.81 9.40 5.83
CA GLY A 211 -10.39 10.26 6.84
C GLY A 211 -11.57 11.09 6.32
N ASP A 212 -11.88 12.15 7.08
CA ASP A 212 -12.98 13.06 6.76
C ASP A 212 -12.88 13.61 5.34
N GLY A 213 -14.01 13.66 4.65
CA GLY A 213 -14.12 14.17 3.30
C GLY A 213 -13.74 13.18 2.20
N ALA A 214 -13.45 11.93 2.55
CA ALA A 214 -13.27 10.86 1.55
C ALA A 214 -14.56 10.65 0.74
N ARG A 215 -14.40 10.49 -0.59
CA ARG A 215 -15.50 10.26 -1.53
C ARG A 215 -15.14 9.15 -2.49
N PHE A 216 -16.14 8.37 -2.85
CA PHE A 216 -16.02 7.42 -3.94
C PHE A 216 -15.84 8.15 -5.27
N VAL A 217 -14.98 7.63 -6.13
CA VAL A 217 -14.81 8.09 -7.51
C VAL A 217 -14.82 6.90 -8.46
N ARG A 218 -15.70 6.96 -9.45
CA ARG A 218 -15.68 6.02 -10.58
C ARG A 218 -14.99 6.71 -11.75
N ARG A 219 -14.01 6.04 -12.31
CA ARG A 219 -13.34 6.48 -13.53
C ARG A 219 -13.86 5.62 -14.66
N ASP A 220 -14.74 6.16 -15.50
CA ASP A 220 -15.38 5.42 -16.58
C ASP A 220 -14.32 4.87 -17.54
N GLY A 221 -14.45 3.58 -17.88
CA GLY A 221 -13.52 2.88 -18.75
C GLY A 221 -12.17 2.51 -18.12
N LEU A 222 -11.91 2.92 -16.88
CA LEU A 222 -10.66 2.62 -16.21
C LEU A 222 -10.83 1.57 -15.11
N VAL A 223 -9.82 0.74 -14.94
CA VAL A 223 -9.77 -0.30 -13.90
C VAL A 223 -9.32 0.33 -12.59
N SER A 224 -10.06 0.06 -11.50
CA SER A 224 -9.60 0.33 -10.14
C SER A 224 -8.80 -0.87 -9.60
N SER A 225 -7.76 -0.62 -8.84
CA SER A 225 -6.99 -1.65 -8.14
C SER A 225 -6.82 -1.25 -6.66
N PRO A 226 -7.49 -1.92 -5.72
CA PRO A 226 -8.30 -3.14 -5.89
C PRO A 226 -9.59 -2.91 -6.69
N PRO A 227 -10.08 -3.93 -7.39
CA PRO A 227 -11.42 -3.91 -7.93
C PRO A 227 -12.44 -4.14 -6.80
N PHE A 228 -13.51 -3.35 -6.81
CA PHE A 228 -14.65 -3.53 -5.91
C PHE A 228 -15.91 -3.72 -6.76
N PRO A 229 -16.13 -4.94 -7.32
CA PRO A 229 -17.16 -5.16 -8.36
C PRO A 229 -18.60 -4.98 -7.87
N ASN A 230 -18.83 -5.12 -6.58
CA ASN A 230 -20.18 -5.08 -5.98
C ASN A 230 -20.56 -3.70 -5.43
N LEU A 231 -19.74 -2.67 -5.64
CA LEU A 231 -20.08 -1.32 -5.17
C LEU A 231 -21.15 -0.68 -6.04
N THR A 232 -22.19 -0.17 -5.37
CA THR A 232 -23.28 0.57 -6.00
C THR A 232 -23.12 2.09 -5.86
N LEU A 233 -22.02 2.55 -5.26
CA LEU A 233 -21.72 3.96 -5.04
C LEU A 233 -21.54 4.71 -6.37
N LYS A 234 -21.94 5.98 -6.37
CA LYS A 234 -21.72 6.93 -7.46
C LYS A 234 -20.59 7.89 -7.10
N SER A 235 -19.90 8.42 -8.11
CA SER A 235 -18.86 9.43 -7.89
C SER A 235 -19.42 10.60 -7.07
N GLY A 236 -18.71 10.95 -6.00
CA GLY A 236 -19.12 11.96 -5.02
C GLY A 236 -19.81 11.41 -3.78
N ASP A 237 -20.28 10.16 -3.78
CA ASP A 237 -20.88 9.54 -2.61
C ASP A 237 -19.86 9.38 -1.48
N PRO A 238 -20.26 9.48 -0.20
CA PRO A 238 -19.41 9.05 0.90
C PRO A 238 -19.14 7.55 0.81
N LEU A 239 -18.00 7.12 1.32
CA LEU A 239 -17.73 5.68 1.46
C LEU A 239 -18.65 5.11 2.53
N THR A 240 -19.42 4.10 2.17
CA THR A 240 -20.42 3.47 3.05
C THR A 240 -20.44 1.96 2.86
N GLY A 241 -21.08 1.27 3.82
CA GLY A 241 -21.25 -0.17 3.80
C GLY A 241 -20.08 -0.94 4.43
N ASP A 242 -20.25 -2.25 4.46
CA ASP A 242 -19.30 -3.17 5.11
C ASP A 242 -17.93 -3.23 4.43
N THR A 243 -17.85 -2.79 3.17
CA THR A 243 -16.60 -2.74 2.41
C THR A 243 -15.62 -1.71 2.97
N PHE A 244 -16.13 -0.59 3.51
CA PHE A 244 -15.33 0.50 4.05
C PHE A 244 -15.74 0.83 5.49
N PRO A 245 -15.53 -0.09 6.43
CA PRO A 245 -16.01 0.09 7.80
C PRO A 245 -15.31 1.27 8.49
N PHE A 246 -16.05 1.94 9.36
CA PHE A 246 -15.46 2.89 10.29
C PHE A 246 -14.63 2.15 11.34
N LEU A 247 -13.37 2.57 11.51
CA LEU A 247 -12.48 2.10 12.57
C LEU A 247 -12.44 3.09 13.73
N LEU A 248 -12.69 4.36 13.44
CA LEU A 248 -12.89 5.42 14.41
C LEU A 248 -14.01 6.33 13.90
N HIS A 249 -14.99 6.58 14.75
CA HIS A 249 -16.13 7.46 14.42
C HIS A 249 -16.41 8.35 15.62
N ALA A 250 -16.39 9.70 15.39
CA ALA A 250 -16.68 10.70 16.40
C ALA A 250 -18.19 10.95 16.55
#